data_7260a991c1e39f5cd6ad22562edac0f0
#
_entry.id   7260a991c1e39f5cd6ad22562edac0f0
#
_cell.length_a   1.000
_cell.length_b   1.000
_cell.length_c   1.000
_cell.angle_alpha   90.00
_cell.angle_beta   90.00
_cell.angle_gamma   90.00
#
_symmetry.space_group_name_H-M   'P 1'
#
loop_
_entity.id
_entity.type
_entity.pdbx_description
1 polymer ?
#
loop_
_entity_poly.entity_id
_entity_poly.type
_entity_poly.pdbx_seq_one_letter_code
_entity_poly.pdbx_strand_id
1 'polypeptide(L)'
;GKGSPIWPHQKSPKRAIFSKIKIGFEKRTVQVKELIHNIENSPYKTIICADMNDTPTSYCYNAFDRNFIDAFTVSGKGFGGTYIGNIPGLRIDYIWHDKSLGSTNFMVHEQKLSDHKAISTDIVLPN
;
A
#
# COMPACT_ATOMS: atom_id res chain seq x y z
N GLY A 1 2.31 -19.61 -5.36
CA GLY A 1 2.27 -19.88 -5.24
C GLY A 1 2.45 -20.61 -5.07
N LYS A 2 2.78 -20.88 -4.94
CA LYS A 2 2.41 -21.49 -4.92
C LYS A 2 1.52 -21.14 -4.64
N GLY A 3 1.75 -21.17 -3.85
CA GLY A 3 0.61 -20.69 -3.72
C GLY A 3 -0.01 -20.12 -4.85
N SER A 4 0.16 -19.12 -5.14
CA SER A 4 -0.35 -18.74 -6.36
C SER A 4 0.26 -19.56 -7.41
N PRO A 5 -0.49 -20.46 -7.92
CA PRO A 5 0.03 -21.19 -9.03
C PRO A 5 0.39 -20.20 -10.11
N ILE A 6 1.51 -20.40 -10.67
CA ILE A 6 1.85 -19.72 -11.87
C ILE A 6 1.18 -20.44 -12.99
N TRP A 7 0.25 -19.78 -13.62
CA TRP A 7 -0.35 -20.33 -14.80
C TRP A 7 0.70 -20.34 -15.91
N PRO A 8 0.94 -21.46 -16.54
CA PRO A 8 2.01 -21.57 -17.52
C PRO A 8 1.96 -20.53 -18.64
N HIS A 9 0.77 -20.07 -18.96
CA HIS A 9 0.60 -19.08 -20.02
C HIS A 9 0.75 -17.64 -19.53
N GLN A 10 0.93 -17.43 -18.23
CA GLN A 10 1.09 -16.10 -17.68
C GLN A 10 2.53 -15.65 -17.79
N LYS A 11 2.70 -14.42 -18.21
CA LYS A 11 4.03 -13.82 -18.28
C LYS A 11 4.40 -13.26 -16.92
N SER A 12 5.60 -13.60 -16.46
CA SER A 12 6.10 -13.16 -15.17
C SER A 12 6.00 -11.65 -14.91
N PRO A 13 6.31 -10.76 -15.89
CA PRO A 13 6.27 -9.32 -15.62
C PRO A 13 4.90 -8.79 -15.21
N LYS A 14 3.84 -9.54 -15.45
CA LYS A 14 2.49 -9.11 -15.11
C LYS A 14 2.01 -9.59 -13.75
N ARG A 15 2.84 -10.35 -13.04
CA ARG A 15 2.48 -10.79 -11.70
C ARG A 15 2.74 -9.69 -10.69
N ALA A 16 1.87 -9.62 -9.70
CA ALA A 16 2.03 -8.72 -8.57
C ALA A 16 1.86 -9.49 -7.28
N ILE A 17 2.55 -9.05 -6.24
CA ILE A 17 2.41 -9.60 -4.90
C ILE A 17 1.61 -8.62 -4.07
N PHE A 18 0.54 -9.11 -3.43
CA PHE A 18 -0.25 -8.34 -2.50
C PHE A 18 0.24 -8.62 -1.09
N SER A 19 0.60 -7.57 -0.40
CA SER A 19 1.01 -7.68 1.01
C SER A 19 0.18 -6.73 1.85
N LYS A 20 -0.45 -7.26 2.89
CA LYS A 20 -1.14 -6.45 3.88
C LYS A 20 -0.32 -6.48 5.16
N ILE A 21 0.12 -5.31 5.60
CA ILE A 21 1.04 -5.20 6.71
C ILE A 21 0.42 -4.36 7.80
N LYS A 22 0.48 -4.89 9.02
CA LYS A 22 0.17 -4.13 10.21
C LYS A 22 1.46 -3.92 10.97
N ILE A 23 1.96 -2.69 10.95
CA ILE A 23 3.27 -2.38 11.49
C ILE A 23 3.13 -1.96 12.95
N GLY A 24 3.81 -2.67 13.85
CA GLY A 24 3.82 -2.33 15.26
C GLY A 24 4.59 -1.05 15.54
N PHE A 25 4.17 -0.34 16.58
CA PHE A 25 4.71 0.97 16.90
C PHE A 25 6.23 0.94 17.19
N GLU A 26 6.65 0.01 18.03
CA GLU A 26 8.00 0.01 18.59
C GLU A 26 9.11 -0.43 17.63
N LYS A 27 8.77 -1.28 16.68
CA LYS A 27 9.76 -1.89 15.77
C LYS A 27 9.55 -1.49 14.31
N ARG A 28 8.74 -0.46 14.08
CA ARG A 28 8.32 -0.15 12.71
C ARG A 28 9.48 0.23 11.78
N THR A 29 10.47 0.93 12.30
CA THR A 29 11.61 1.34 11.47
C THR A 29 12.37 0.14 10.93
N VAL A 30 12.67 -0.82 11.79
CA VAL A 30 13.38 -2.04 11.41
C VAL A 30 12.51 -2.87 10.46
N GLN A 31 11.22 -3.03 10.80
CA GLN A 31 10.31 -3.81 9.98
C GLN A 31 10.15 -3.22 8.58
N VAL A 32 10.06 -1.90 8.47
CA VAL A 32 9.93 -1.24 7.17
C VAL A 32 11.19 -1.45 6.34
N LYS A 33 12.36 -1.30 6.93
CA LYS A 33 13.62 -1.52 6.21
C LYS A 33 13.76 -2.96 5.70
N GLU A 34 13.44 -3.93 6.55
CA GLU A 34 13.50 -5.34 6.17
C GLU A 34 12.51 -5.67 5.07
N LEU A 35 11.31 -5.13 5.17
CA LEU A 35 10.29 -5.33 4.16
C LEU A 35 10.72 -4.76 2.81
N ILE A 36 11.18 -3.53 2.79
CA ILE A 36 11.62 -2.90 1.55
C ILE A 36 12.77 -3.69 0.94
N HIS A 37 13.72 -4.13 1.76
CA HIS A 37 14.81 -4.95 1.27
C HIS A 37 14.32 -6.25 0.62
N ASN A 38 13.38 -6.93 1.26
CA ASN A 38 12.82 -8.16 0.71
C ASN A 38 12.07 -7.91 -0.60
N ILE A 39 11.35 -6.80 -0.69
CA ILE A 39 10.62 -6.45 -1.90
C ILE A 39 11.58 -6.14 -3.04
N GLU A 40 12.64 -5.39 -2.77
CA GLU A 40 13.64 -5.05 -3.78
C GLU A 40 14.32 -6.28 -4.38
N ASN A 41 14.42 -7.36 -3.60
CA ASN A 41 14.99 -8.61 -4.06
C ASN A 41 13.97 -9.56 -4.69
N SER A 42 12.71 -9.16 -4.76
CA SER A 42 11.66 -9.96 -5.39
C SER A 42 11.64 -9.69 -6.90
N PRO A 43 11.46 -10.75 -7.71
CA PRO A 43 11.31 -10.57 -9.17
C PRO A 43 9.91 -10.06 -9.56
N TYR A 44 9.02 -9.88 -8.61
CA TYR A 44 7.63 -9.52 -8.88
C TYR A 44 7.35 -8.06 -8.59
N LYS A 45 6.43 -7.48 -9.35
CA LYS A 45 5.90 -6.16 -9.05
C LYS A 45 5.03 -6.24 -7.80
N THR A 46 5.12 -5.25 -6.95
CA THR A 46 4.56 -5.32 -5.61
C THR A 46 3.49 -4.26 -5.39
N ILE A 47 2.44 -4.66 -4.70
CA ILE A 47 1.40 -3.77 -4.16
C ILE A 47 1.34 -4.02 -2.66
N ILE A 48 1.40 -2.95 -1.89
CA ILE A 48 1.39 -3.03 -0.42
C ILE A 48 0.16 -2.30 0.09
N CYS A 49 -0.64 -3.01 0.87
CA CYS A 49 -1.76 -2.41 1.60
C CYS A 49 -1.38 -2.40 3.07
N ALA A 50 -1.31 -1.24 3.67
CA ALA A 50 -0.77 -1.10 5.02
C ALA A 50 -1.62 -0.18 5.89
N ASP A 51 -1.87 -0.64 7.12
CA ASP A 51 -2.26 0.21 8.23
C ASP A 51 -0.97 0.59 8.94
N MET A 52 -0.51 1.80 8.74
CA MET A 52 0.78 2.23 9.27
C MET A 52 0.67 2.86 10.65
N ASN A 53 -0.53 3.15 11.10
CA ASN A 53 -0.78 3.90 12.33
C ASN A 53 -0.01 5.23 12.39
N ASP A 54 0.44 5.70 11.24
CA ASP A 54 1.23 6.93 11.08
C ASP A 54 0.72 7.73 9.89
N THR A 55 0.85 9.05 10.03
CA THR A 55 0.47 9.99 8.98
C THR A 55 1.60 10.19 7.97
N PRO A 56 1.33 10.89 6.84
CA PRO A 56 2.33 11.06 5.77
C PRO A 56 3.63 11.77 6.16
N THR A 57 3.71 12.38 7.34
CA THR A 57 4.93 13.06 7.81
C THR A 57 5.89 12.11 8.52
N SER A 58 5.54 10.85 8.70
CA SER A 58 6.33 9.90 9.46
C SER A 58 7.55 9.39 8.69
N TYR A 59 8.51 8.85 9.46
CA TYR A 59 9.66 8.16 8.87
C TYR A 59 9.23 6.99 7.99
N CYS A 60 8.25 6.22 8.46
CA CYS A 60 7.78 5.05 7.71
C CYS A 60 7.17 5.45 6.37
N TYR A 61 6.36 6.50 6.37
CA TYR A 61 5.81 7.01 5.13
C TYR A 61 6.91 7.38 4.15
N ASN A 62 7.89 8.16 4.61
CA ASN A 62 8.98 8.61 3.74
C ASN A 62 9.81 7.45 3.20
N ALA A 63 10.01 6.40 3.99
CA ALA A 63 10.73 5.23 3.55
C ALA A 63 10.01 4.51 2.40
N PHE A 64 8.69 4.37 2.48
CA PHE A 64 7.91 3.80 1.39
C PHE A 64 7.84 4.74 0.18
N ASP A 65 7.72 6.04 0.43
CA ASP A 65 7.57 7.02 -0.64
C ASP A 65 8.80 7.09 -1.55
N ARG A 66 9.98 6.79 -1.02
CA ARG A 66 11.19 6.74 -1.82
C ARG A 66 11.21 5.56 -2.80
N ASN A 67 10.52 4.48 -2.47
CA ASN A 67 10.61 3.22 -3.22
C ASN A 67 9.35 2.87 -3.99
N PHE A 68 8.22 3.40 -3.58
CA PHE A 68 6.91 3.06 -4.14
C PHE A 68 6.10 4.32 -4.40
N ILE A 69 4.98 4.16 -5.08
CA ILE A 69 4.03 5.23 -5.32
C ILE A 69 2.85 5.05 -4.36
N ASP A 70 2.52 6.10 -3.62
CA ASP A 70 1.33 6.18 -2.80
C ASP A 70 0.15 6.44 -3.73
N ALA A 71 -0.75 5.48 -3.86
CA ALA A 71 -1.86 5.56 -4.80
C ALA A 71 -2.79 6.74 -4.52
N PHE A 72 -2.90 7.18 -3.26
CA PHE A 72 -3.69 8.36 -2.94
C PHE A 72 -3.15 9.60 -3.64
N THR A 73 -1.84 9.76 -3.71
CA THR A 73 -1.23 10.95 -4.34
C THR A 73 -1.45 10.99 -5.84
N VAL A 74 -1.75 9.85 -6.45
CA VAL A 74 -2.02 9.78 -7.90
C VAL A 74 -3.45 10.21 -8.21
N SER A 75 -4.44 9.70 -7.49
CA SER A 75 -5.84 9.89 -7.85
C SER A 75 -6.78 10.12 -6.67
N GLY A 76 -6.27 10.25 -5.46
CA GLY A 76 -7.10 10.55 -4.30
C GLY A 76 -7.59 12.00 -4.30
N LYS A 77 -8.61 12.26 -3.52
CA LYS A 77 -9.23 13.58 -3.40
C LYS A 77 -9.34 13.98 -1.94
N GLY A 78 -9.20 15.27 -1.68
CA GLY A 78 -9.31 15.81 -0.34
C GLY A 78 -8.14 15.40 0.57
N PHE A 79 -8.41 15.22 1.84
CA PHE A 79 -7.39 14.89 2.82
C PHE A 79 -7.13 13.39 2.96
N GLY A 80 -8.02 12.55 2.45
CA GLY A 80 -7.85 11.10 2.47
C GLY A 80 -7.90 10.47 3.85
N GLY A 81 -8.53 11.12 4.83
CA GLY A 81 -8.59 10.60 6.19
C GLY A 81 -9.29 9.25 6.26
N THR A 82 -8.61 8.28 6.85
CA THR A 82 -9.10 6.91 6.97
C THR A 82 -9.44 6.53 8.41
N TYR A 83 -8.87 7.23 9.39
CA TYR A 83 -9.11 6.94 10.79
C TYR A 83 -10.30 7.74 11.32
N ILE A 84 -11.23 7.06 11.98
CA ILE A 84 -12.43 7.69 12.56
C ILE A 84 -12.54 7.43 14.07
N GLY A 85 -11.43 7.05 14.71
CA GLY A 85 -11.37 6.85 16.15
C GLY A 85 -11.25 8.15 16.94
N ASN A 86 -10.38 8.16 17.95
CA ASN A 86 -10.26 9.27 18.89
C ASN A 86 -9.90 10.61 18.24
N ILE A 87 -9.09 10.57 17.19
CA ILE A 87 -8.71 11.77 16.43
C ILE A 87 -9.09 11.49 14.98
N PRO A 88 -10.30 11.86 14.56
CA PRO A 88 -10.77 11.55 13.21
C PRO A 88 -10.05 12.37 12.15
N GLY A 89 -10.01 11.86 10.94
CA GLY A 89 -9.47 12.55 9.79
C GLY A 89 -7.99 12.27 9.52
N LEU A 90 -7.34 11.44 10.31
CA LEU A 90 -5.95 11.05 10.04
C LEU A 90 -5.88 10.06 8.88
N ARG A 91 -4.95 10.28 7.99
CA ARG A 91 -4.66 9.33 6.91
C ARG A 91 -3.56 8.39 7.39
N ILE A 92 -3.93 7.16 7.72
CA ILE A 92 -3.02 6.16 8.28
C ILE A 92 -3.05 4.83 7.53
N ASP A 93 -3.95 4.67 6.57
CA ASP A 93 -4.06 3.48 5.73
C ASP A 93 -3.63 3.84 4.31
N TYR A 94 -2.83 3.00 3.70
CA TYR A 94 -2.17 3.30 2.44
C TYR A 94 -2.23 2.11 1.49
N ILE A 95 -2.24 2.43 0.20
CA ILE A 95 -1.98 1.47 -0.86
C ILE A 95 -0.77 2.01 -1.61
N TRP A 96 0.33 1.28 -1.53
CA TRP A 96 1.56 1.59 -2.24
C TRP A 96 1.73 0.63 -3.39
N HIS A 97 2.29 1.08 -4.50
CA HIS A 97 2.58 0.17 -5.59
C HIS A 97 3.93 0.47 -6.22
N ASP A 98 4.45 -0.53 -6.91
CA ASP A 98 5.67 -0.43 -7.67
C ASP A 98 5.58 0.74 -8.66
N LYS A 99 6.71 1.41 -8.88
CA LYS A 99 6.79 2.56 -9.79
C LYS A 99 6.50 2.20 -11.24
N SER A 100 6.62 0.94 -11.61
CA SER A 100 6.30 0.46 -12.94
C SER A 100 4.80 0.22 -13.16
N LEU A 101 4.01 0.30 -12.10
CA LEU A 101 2.55 0.19 -12.17
C LEU A 101 1.92 1.56 -12.15
N GLY A 102 0.71 1.66 -12.66
CA GLY A 102 -0.12 2.85 -12.51
C GLY A 102 -1.25 2.60 -11.54
N SER A 103 -1.93 3.66 -11.16
CA SER A 103 -3.14 3.55 -10.36
C SER A 103 -4.12 4.67 -10.71
N THR A 104 -5.41 4.38 -10.57
CA THR A 104 -6.48 5.32 -10.84
C THR A 104 -7.60 5.11 -9.84
N ASN A 105 -8.49 6.09 -9.75
CA ASN A 105 -9.76 5.93 -9.05
C ASN A 105 -9.59 5.54 -7.57
N PHE A 106 -8.68 6.22 -6.87
CA PHE A 106 -8.54 6.00 -5.43
C PHE A 106 -9.81 6.46 -4.71
N MET A 107 -10.34 5.63 -3.83
CA MET A 107 -11.55 5.94 -3.07
C MET A 107 -11.35 5.65 -1.60
N VAL A 108 -11.88 6.55 -0.77
CA VAL A 108 -12.06 6.30 0.66
C VAL A 108 -13.55 6.03 0.84
N HIS A 109 -13.88 4.86 1.35
CA HIS A 109 -15.27 4.44 1.50
C HIS A 109 -15.85 4.93 2.82
N GLU A 110 -17.02 5.54 2.75
CA GLU A 110 -17.63 6.18 3.90
C GLU A 110 -18.33 5.23 4.87
N GLN A 111 -18.44 3.96 4.53
CA GLN A 111 -19.08 2.99 5.41
C GLN A 111 -18.28 2.81 6.70
N LYS A 112 -18.97 2.91 7.83
CA LYS A 112 -18.36 2.84 9.15
C LYS A 112 -18.47 1.43 9.71
N LEU A 113 -17.63 0.53 9.23
CA LEU A 113 -17.60 -0.85 9.69
C LEU A 113 -16.57 -1.07 10.81
N SER A 114 -15.68 -0.11 11.02
CA SER A 114 -14.70 -0.13 12.10
C SER A 114 -14.29 1.32 12.39
N ASP A 115 -13.22 1.53 13.16
CA ASP A 115 -12.63 2.84 13.36
C ASP A 115 -11.71 3.27 12.19
N HIS A 116 -11.63 2.44 11.15
CA HIS A 116 -10.96 2.77 9.89
C HIS A 116 -11.97 2.73 8.75
N LYS A 117 -11.81 3.64 7.81
CA LYS A 117 -12.52 3.58 6.53
C LYS A 117 -11.74 2.69 5.58
N ALA A 118 -12.45 1.90 4.79
CA ALA A 118 -11.82 1.11 3.75
C ALA A 118 -11.33 2.02 2.62
N ILE A 119 -10.23 1.64 1.99
CA ILE A 119 -9.71 2.34 0.81
C ILE A 119 -9.57 1.36 -0.35
N SER A 120 -9.70 1.87 -1.55
CA SER A 120 -9.52 1.07 -2.76
C SER A 120 -8.91 1.91 -3.87
N THR A 121 -8.28 1.25 -4.81
CA THR A 121 -7.77 1.87 -6.02
C THR A 121 -7.71 0.81 -7.12
N ASP A 122 -7.75 1.26 -8.36
CA ASP A 122 -7.54 0.39 -9.50
C ASP A 122 -6.06 0.44 -9.87
N ILE A 123 -5.47 -0.71 -10.05
CA ILE A 123 -4.06 -0.81 -10.46
C ILE A 123 -3.99 -1.08 -11.95
N VAL A 124 -3.18 -0.29 -12.63
CA VAL A 124 -2.97 -0.43 -14.07
C VAL A 124 -1.66 -1.17 -14.28
N LEU A 125 -1.76 -2.33 -14.88
CA LEU A 125 -0.60 -3.16 -15.18
C LEU A 125 0.02 -2.73 -16.51
N PRO A 126 1.34 -2.82 -16.66
CA PRO A 126 2.00 -2.54 -17.94
C PRO A 126 1.63 -3.60 -18.95
N ASN A 127 1.65 -3.21 -20.21
CA ASN A 127 1.39 -4.14 -21.31
C ASN A 127 2.53 -5.12 -21.53
#